data_2b47139e87401a8af140c00630dd1409
#
_entry.id   2b47139e87401a8af140c00630dd1409
#
_cell.length_a   1.000
_cell.length_b   1.000
_cell.length_c   1.000
_cell.angle_alpha   90.00
_cell.angle_beta   90.00
_cell.angle_gamma   90.00
#
_symmetry.space_group_name_H-M   'P 1'
#
loop_
_entity.id
_entity.type
_entity.pdbx_description
1 polymer ?
#
loop_
_entity_poly.entity_id
_entity_poly.type
_entity_poly.pdbx_seq_one_letter_code
_entity_poly.pdbx_strand_id
1 'polypeptide(L)'
;WSFGQLPESYEQKRGNYKVKAWPALVDERDSVTIKLFDNPLEQKQAMWNGLRRLLLLNISSPIKYLHEKLPNKAKLGLYFNPYGKVLELIDDCISCGVDQLIDANGGPVWTEEGFAALHEKVRAELNDTVVDIAKQVEQILTAVFNINKRLKGRVDMTMALGLSDIKAQMGGLVYRGFVTGNGFKRLGDTLRYLQAIEKRLEKLAVDPHRDRAQMLKVENVQQAWQQWINK
;
A
#
# COMPACT_ATOMS: atom_id res chain seq x y z
N TRP A 1 -13.68 17.56 -13.78
CA TRP A 1 -14.91 16.90 -13.32
C TRP A 1 -16.08 17.30 -14.25
N SER A 2 -16.64 16.37 -14.93
CA SER A 2 -17.78 16.61 -15.85
C SER A 2 -19.00 15.74 -15.52
N PHE A 3 -19.00 15.12 -14.34
CA PHE A 3 -20.03 14.14 -13.96
C PHE A 3 -21.21 14.75 -13.18
N GLY A 4 -21.15 16.04 -12.86
CA GLY A 4 -22.09 16.65 -11.93
C GLY A 4 -21.99 16.07 -10.51
N GLN A 5 -23.10 15.98 -9.80
CA GLN A 5 -23.17 15.33 -8.51
C GLN A 5 -23.44 13.83 -8.68
N LEU A 6 -22.61 12.99 -8.08
CA LEU A 6 -22.84 11.54 -8.01
C LEU A 6 -23.68 11.23 -6.76
N PRO A 7 -24.86 10.61 -6.89
CA PRO A 7 -25.63 10.17 -5.72
C PRO A 7 -24.97 8.96 -5.07
N GLU A 8 -25.10 8.80 -3.75
CA GLU A 8 -24.63 7.62 -3.03
C GLU A 8 -25.27 6.32 -3.51
N SER A 9 -26.53 6.38 -3.92
CA SER A 9 -27.25 5.28 -4.54
C SER A 9 -28.31 5.77 -5.51
N TYR A 10 -28.60 4.95 -6.49
CA TYR A 10 -29.65 5.18 -7.48
C TYR A 10 -30.71 4.08 -7.32
N GLU A 11 -31.99 4.50 -7.17
CA GLU A 11 -33.12 3.57 -7.06
C GLU A 11 -34.05 3.75 -8.27
N GLN A 12 -34.35 2.67 -8.95
CA GLN A 12 -35.31 2.66 -10.05
C GLN A 12 -36.43 1.62 -9.79
N LYS A 13 -37.69 2.04 -9.88
CA LYS A 13 -38.83 1.13 -9.89
C LYS A 13 -38.98 0.49 -11.28
N ARG A 14 -38.94 -0.83 -11.36
CA ARG A 14 -39.33 -1.62 -12.54
C ARG A 14 -40.51 -2.51 -12.16
N GLY A 15 -41.72 -2.12 -12.49
CA GLY A 15 -42.92 -2.82 -12.06
C GLY A 15 -43.04 -2.90 -10.55
N ASN A 16 -43.17 -4.12 -9.98
CA ASN A 16 -43.23 -4.36 -8.54
C ASN A 16 -41.86 -4.46 -7.84
N TYR A 17 -40.76 -4.36 -8.58
CA TYR A 17 -39.42 -4.49 -8.04
C TYR A 17 -38.72 -3.12 -7.97
N LYS A 18 -38.01 -2.87 -6.83
CA LYS A 18 -37.08 -1.77 -6.70
C LYS A 18 -35.67 -2.30 -6.99
N VAL A 19 -35.03 -1.75 -8.00
CA VAL A 19 -33.61 -2.00 -8.30
C VAL A 19 -32.83 -0.87 -7.69
N LYS A 20 -31.87 -1.20 -6.81
CA LYS A 20 -30.94 -0.26 -6.22
C LYS A 20 -29.54 -0.52 -6.80
N ALA A 21 -28.86 0.55 -7.19
CA ALA A 21 -27.51 0.50 -7.73
C ALA A 21 -26.67 1.62 -7.10
N TRP A 22 -25.36 1.39 -7.05
CA TRP A 22 -24.40 2.30 -6.43
C TRP A 22 -23.41 2.80 -7.50
N PRO A 23 -23.54 4.06 -7.96
CA PRO A 23 -22.61 4.62 -8.94
C PRO A 23 -21.25 4.93 -8.29
N ALA A 24 -20.17 4.70 -9.04
CA ALA A 24 -18.82 5.08 -8.62
C ALA A 24 -17.94 5.43 -9.82
N LEU A 25 -16.91 6.22 -9.56
CA LEU A 25 -15.78 6.41 -10.47
C LEU A 25 -14.96 5.13 -10.56
N VAL A 26 -14.60 4.73 -11.77
CA VAL A 26 -13.78 3.55 -12.04
C VAL A 26 -12.51 3.94 -12.77
N ASP A 27 -11.38 3.47 -12.28
CA ASP A 27 -10.07 3.63 -12.91
C ASP A 27 -9.96 2.76 -14.17
N GLU A 28 -9.89 3.39 -15.34
CA GLU A 28 -9.65 2.75 -16.63
C GLU A 28 -8.20 3.00 -17.12
N ARG A 29 -7.28 3.34 -16.21
CA ARG A 29 -5.87 3.70 -16.46
C ARG A 29 -5.68 5.06 -17.09
N ASP A 30 -6.06 5.23 -18.35
CA ASP A 30 -5.89 6.49 -19.12
C ASP A 30 -7.10 7.42 -18.99
N SER A 31 -8.16 6.96 -18.37
CA SER A 31 -9.41 7.68 -18.16
C SER A 31 -10.11 7.22 -16.89
N VAL A 32 -11.18 7.93 -16.53
CA VAL A 32 -12.07 7.55 -15.44
C VAL A 32 -13.50 7.56 -15.99
N THR A 33 -14.25 6.50 -15.69
CA THR A 33 -15.66 6.35 -16.11
C THR A 33 -16.55 6.15 -14.90
N ILE A 34 -17.88 6.33 -15.08
CA ILE A 34 -18.89 5.99 -14.06
C ILE A 34 -19.44 4.60 -14.37
N LYS A 35 -19.46 3.71 -13.37
CA LYS A 35 -20.13 2.42 -13.42
C LYS A 35 -21.08 2.26 -12.25
N LEU A 36 -22.08 1.40 -12.44
CA LEU A 36 -23.04 1.02 -11.41
C LEU A 36 -22.62 -0.31 -10.78
N PHE A 37 -22.67 -0.36 -9.47
CA PHE A 37 -22.37 -1.55 -8.66
C PHE A 37 -23.65 -2.04 -7.98
N ASP A 38 -23.70 -3.29 -7.64
CA ASP A 38 -24.83 -3.92 -6.95
C ASP A 38 -24.62 -3.97 -5.42
N ASN A 39 -23.42 -3.62 -4.94
CA ASN A 39 -23.11 -3.56 -3.53
C ASN A 39 -22.28 -2.32 -3.13
N PRO A 40 -22.50 -1.77 -1.90
CA PRO A 40 -21.84 -0.55 -1.45
C PRO A 40 -20.35 -0.72 -1.11
N LEU A 41 -19.85 -1.94 -0.87
CA LEU A 41 -18.42 -2.16 -0.59
C LEU A 41 -17.61 -2.03 -1.86
N GLU A 42 -18.06 -2.63 -2.96
CA GLU A 42 -17.42 -2.48 -4.27
C GLU A 42 -17.48 -1.04 -4.75
N GLN A 43 -18.62 -0.36 -4.55
CA GLN A 43 -18.75 1.07 -4.83
C GLN A 43 -17.66 1.89 -4.12
N LYS A 44 -17.48 1.70 -2.81
CA LYS A 44 -16.49 2.46 -2.03
C LYS A 44 -15.07 2.23 -2.53
N GLN A 45 -14.73 0.98 -2.83
CA GLN A 45 -13.41 0.63 -3.36
C GLN A 45 -13.19 1.21 -4.77
N ALA A 46 -14.19 1.11 -5.64
CA ALA A 46 -14.14 1.67 -6.99
C ALA A 46 -14.02 3.20 -6.96
N MET A 47 -14.84 3.86 -6.12
CA MET A 47 -14.83 5.30 -5.95
C MET A 47 -13.47 5.82 -5.48
N TRP A 48 -12.84 5.12 -4.52
CA TRP A 48 -11.49 5.47 -4.05
C TRP A 48 -10.46 5.41 -5.18
N ASN A 49 -10.43 4.29 -5.89
CA ASN A 49 -9.48 4.06 -6.97
C ASN A 49 -9.71 5.02 -8.15
N GLY A 50 -10.98 5.24 -8.51
CA GLY A 50 -11.36 6.16 -9.59
C GLY A 50 -11.03 7.60 -9.26
N LEU A 51 -11.29 8.06 -8.02
CA LEU A 51 -10.95 9.40 -7.58
C LEU A 51 -9.43 9.62 -7.56
N ARG A 52 -8.66 8.65 -7.04
CA ARG A 52 -7.20 8.69 -7.11
C ARG A 52 -6.70 8.83 -8.54
N ARG A 53 -7.23 8.03 -9.47
CA ARG A 53 -6.89 8.12 -10.89
C ARG A 53 -7.26 9.49 -11.47
N LEU A 54 -8.43 10.00 -11.18
CA LEU A 54 -8.88 11.31 -11.67
C LEU A 54 -7.96 12.44 -11.21
N LEU A 55 -7.53 12.42 -9.95
CA LEU A 55 -6.54 13.36 -9.42
C LEU A 55 -5.20 13.26 -10.14
N LEU A 56 -4.68 12.04 -10.33
CA LEU A 56 -3.41 11.79 -11.02
C LEU A 56 -3.43 12.23 -12.49
N LEU A 57 -4.56 12.14 -13.17
CA LEU A 57 -4.71 12.63 -14.55
C LEU A 57 -4.75 14.16 -14.65
N ASN A 58 -5.07 14.87 -13.56
CA ASN A 58 -5.25 16.33 -13.54
C ASN A 58 -4.12 17.06 -12.80
N ILE A 59 -3.16 16.34 -12.19
CA ILE A 59 -2.05 16.93 -11.44
C ILE A 59 -0.74 16.58 -12.14
N SER A 60 0.18 17.55 -12.18
CA SER A 60 1.52 17.32 -12.72
C SER A 60 2.27 16.27 -11.91
N SER A 61 2.91 15.33 -12.62
CA SER A 61 3.65 14.25 -11.96
C SER A 61 4.76 14.78 -11.05
N PRO A 62 4.87 14.32 -9.79
CA PRO A 62 5.91 14.74 -8.86
C PRO A 62 7.29 14.16 -9.14
N ILE A 63 7.48 13.38 -10.21
CA ILE A 63 8.74 12.68 -10.51
C ILE A 63 9.93 13.64 -10.59
N LYS A 64 9.80 14.78 -11.28
CA LYS A 64 10.88 15.77 -11.37
C LYS A 64 11.24 16.33 -9.99
N TYR A 65 10.25 16.72 -9.23
CA TYR A 65 10.44 17.23 -7.87
C TYR A 65 11.11 16.19 -6.97
N LEU A 66 10.68 14.93 -7.06
CA LEU A 66 11.27 13.82 -6.34
C LEU A 66 12.77 13.65 -6.70
N HIS A 67 13.10 13.74 -7.98
CA HIS A 67 14.49 13.69 -8.45
C HIS A 67 15.35 14.82 -7.89
N GLU A 68 14.81 16.01 -7.75
CA GLU A 68 15.54 17.17 -7.23
C GLU A 68 15.71 17.12 -5.72
N LYS A 69 14.67 16.76 -5.00
CA LYS A 69 14.60 16.84 -3.52
C LYS A 69 15.11 15.60 -2.79
N LEU A 70 15.06 14.40 -3.40
CA LEU A 70 15.59 13.22 -2.75
C LEU A 70 17.12 13.27 -2.65
N PRO A 71 17.69 13.00 -1.44
CA PRO A 71 19.13 12.79 -1.30
C PRO A 71 19.63 11.64 -2.17
N ASN A 72 20.88 11.72 -2.67
CA ASN A 72 21.46 10.69 -3.53
C ASN A 72 21.43 9.29 -2.86
N LYS A 73 21.63 9.23 -1.54
CA LYS A 73 21.50 7.98 -0.78
C LYS A 73 20.10 7.38 -0.90
N ALA A 74 19.06 8.20 -0.77
CA ALA A 74 17.68 7.74 -0.90
C ALA A 74 17.35 7.28 -2.34
N LYS A 75 17.85 8.00 -3.35
CA LYS A 75 17.73 7.57 -4.76
C LYS A 75 18.36 6.21 -4.98
N LEU A 76 19.57 5.98 -4.48
CA LEU A 76 20.26 4.68 -4.58
C LEU A 76 19.49 3.58 -3.82
N GLY A 77 18.93 3.91 -2.64
CA GLY A 77 18.17 2.95 -1.84
C GLY A 77 16.93 2.42 -2.56
N LEU A 78 16.27 3.23 -3.40
CA LEU A 78 15.12 2.79 -4.19
C LEU A 78 15.49 1.70 -5.23
N TYR A 79 16.75 1.64 -5.68
CA TYR A 79 17.25 0.59 -6.56
C TYR A 79 17.42 -0.77 -5.84
N PHE A 80 17.35 -0.81 -4.51
CA PHE A 80 17.32 -2.07 -3.77
C PHE A 80 15.96 -2.79 -3.84
N ASN A 81 15.00 -2.23 -4.58
CA ASN A 81 13.70 -2.86 -4.79
C ASN A 81 13.85 -4.22 -5.52
N PRO A 82 13.57 -5.36 -4.86
CA PRO A 82 13.68 -6.67 -5.49
C PRO A 82 12.42 -7.09 -6.25
N TYR A 83 11.35 -6.28 -6.23
CA TYR A 83 10.00 -6.67 -6.65
C TYR A 83 9.52 -5.94 -7.91
N GLY A 84 10.40 -5.24 -8.64
CA GLY A 84 10.00 -4.57 -9.87
C GLY A 84 10.90 -3.39 -10.23
N LYS A 85 10.48 -2.64 -11.24
CA LYS A 85 11.22 -1.48 -11.72
C LYS A 85 11.10 -0.31 -10.75
N VAL A 86 12.12 0.53 -10.67
CA VAL A 86 12.11 1.75 -9.82
C VAL A 86 10.97 2.70 -10.19
N LEU A 87 10.62 2.82 -11.46
CA LEU A 87 9.50 3.64 -11.91
C LEU A 87 8.17 3.13 -11.34
N GLU A 88 7.93 1.82 -11.33
CA GLU A 88 6.73 1.23 -10.74
C GLU A 88 6.65 1.50 -9.23
N LEU A 89 7.79 1.49 -8.55
CA LEU A 89 7.86 1.84 -7.13
C LEU A 89 7.57 3.32 -6.89
N ILE A 90 8.06 4.21 -7.76
CA ILE A 90 7.78 5.64 -7.69
C ILE A 90 6.28 5.89 -7.91
N ASP A 91 5.67 5.22 -8.89
CA ASP A 91 4.23 5.31 -9.14
C ASP A 91 3.41 4.80 -7.95
N ASP A 92 3.88 3.76 -7.27
CA ASP A 92 3.28 3.26 -6.02
C ASP A 92 3.40 4.29 -4.87
N CYS A 93 4.55 4.96 -4.73
CA CYS A 93 4.73 6.06 -3.77
C CYS A 93 3.79 7.24 -4.07
N ILE A 94 3.64 7.62 -5.34
CA ILE A 94 2.75 8.70 -5.77
C ILE A 94 1.30 8.34 -5.48
N SER A 95 0.88 7.11 -5.81
CA SER A 95 -0.46 6.61 -5.53
C SER A 95 -0.77 6.62 -4.04
N CYS A 96 0.17 6.16 -3.22
CA CYS A 96 0.06 6.20 -1.76
C CYS A 96 -0.03 7.64 -1.24
N GLY A 97 0.71 8.59 -1.82
CA GLY A 97 0.63 10.01 -1.48
C GLY A 97 -0.75 10.61 -1.75
N VAL A 98 -1.33 10.30 -2.91
CA VAL A 98 -2.71 10.72 -3.23
C VAL A 98 -3.71 10.10 -2.27
N ASP A 99 -3.61 8.80 -1.98
CA ASP A 99 -4.48 8.11 -1.01
C ASP A 99 -4.40 8.72 0.39
N GLN A 100 -3.19 9.07 0.85
CA GLN A 100 -2.98 9.76 2.13
C GLN A 100 -3.68 11.11 2.16
N LEU A 101 -3.60 11.89 1.08
CA LEU A 101 -4.22 13.21 1.01
C LEU A 101 -5.75 13.12 0.87
N ILE A 102 -6.27 12.13 0.16
CA ILE A 102 -7.72 11.84 0.14
C ILE A 102 -8.20 11.53 1.57
N ASP A 103 -7.52 10.63 2.27
CA ASP A 103 -7.87 10.23 3.64
C ASP A 103 -7.81 11.42 4.62
N ALA A 104 -6.75 12.22 4.55
CA ALA A 104 -6.56 13.41 5.39
C ALA A 104 -7.62 14.50 5.18
N ASN A 105 -8.28 14.51 4.01
CA ASN A 105 -9.33 15.46 3.67
C ASN A 105 -10.76 14.89 3.78
N GLY A 106 -10.93 13.79 4.51
CA GLY A 106 -12.25 13.24 4.83
C GLY A 106 -12.75 12.14 3.90
N GLY A 107 -11.89 11.65 3.00
CA GLY A 107 -12.21 10.56 2.10
C GLY A 107 -12.70 11.00 0.71
N PRO A 108 -13.31 10.10 -0.06
CA PRO A 108 -13.77 10.37 -1.41
C PRO A 108 -14.85 11.47 -1.49
N VAL A 109 -14.77 12.28 -2.54
CA VAL A 109 -15.72 13.38 -2.82
C VAL A 109 -16.65 12.99 -3.96
N TRP A 110 -17.90 13.51 -3.91
CA TRP A 110 -19.02 13.11 -4.78
C TRP A 110 -19.56 14.26 -5.63
N THR A 111 -19.01 15.45 -5.47
CA THR A 111 -19.46 16.67 -6.17
C THR A 111 -18.30 17.35 -6.87
N GLU A 112 -18.61 18.21 -7.82
CA GLU A 112 -17.63 19.02 -8.56
C GLU A 112 -16.88 19.98 -7.64
N GLU A 113 -17.58 20.65 -6.73
CA GLU A 113 -16.97 21.58 -5.78
C GLU A 113 -16.05 20.84 -4.80
N GLY A 114 -16.48 19.66 -4.32
CA GLY A 114 -15.66 18.79 -3.47
C GLY A 114 -14.40 18.33 -4.18
N PHE A 115 -14.52 17.95 -5.46
CA PHE A 115 -13.37 17.58 -6.27
C PHE A 115 -12.41 18.77 -6.48
N ALA A 116 -12.92 19.95 -6.83
CA ALA A 116 -12.10 21.14 -7.02
C ALA A 116 -11.32 21.51 -5.75
N ALA A 117 -11.98 21.47 -4.59
CA ALA A 117 -11.34 21.74 -3.31
C ALA A 117 -10.26 20.71 -2.96
N LEU A 118 -10.55 19.41 -3.16
CA LEU A 118 -9.60 18.34 -2.93
C LEU A 118 -8.42 18.41 -3.90
N HIS A 119 -8.68 18.68 -5.19
CA HIS A 119 -7.65 18.82 -6.22
C HIS A 119 -6.63 19.91 -5.86
N GLU A 120 -7.06 21.09 -5.41
CA GLU A 120 -6.15 22.16 -5.01
C GLU A 120 -5.28 21.79 -3.82
N LYS A 121 -5.85 21.08 -2.82
CA LYS A 121 -5.07 20.59 -1.66
C LYS A 121 -4.05 19.54 -2.07
N VAL A 122 -4.48 18.55 -2.86
CA VAL A 122 -3.56 17.49 -3.34
C VAL A 122 -2.47 18.10 -4.22
N ARG A 123 -2.79 19.03 -5.11
CA ARG A 123 -1.82 19.75 -5.93
C ARG A 123 -0.77 20.48 -5.10
N ALA A 124 -1.18 21.08 -4.00
CA ALA A 124 -0.28 21.85 -3.12
C ALA A 124 0.66 20.94 -2.30
N GLU A 125 0.19 19.78 -1.82
CA GLU A 125 0.87 18.98 -0.81
C GLU A 125 1.51 17.68 -1.36
N LEU A 126 1.11 17.22 -2.57
CA LEU A 126 1.53 15.92 -3.10
C LEU A 126 3.05 15.78 -3.22
N ASN A 127 3.73 16.81 -3.68
CA ASN A 127 5.17 16.78 -3.90
C ASN A 127 5.93 16.44 -2.62
N ASP A 128 5.66 17.13 -1.54
CA ASP A 128 6.33 16.93 -0.26
C ASP A 128 5.90 15.61 0.39
N THR A 129 4.62 15.25 0.29
CA THR A 129 4.11 13.96 0.77
C THR A 129 4.82 12.79 0.09
N VAL A 130 5.01 12.84 -1.23
CA VAL A 130 5.71 11.77 -1.98
C VAL A 130 7.19 11.70 -1.61
N VAL A 131 7.85 12.83 -1.36
CA VAL A 131 9.24 12.85 -0.87
C VAL A 131 9.36 12.15 0.49
N ASP A 132 8.43 12.40 1.41
CA ASP A 132 8.46 11.77 2.73
C ASP A 132 8.14 10.26 2.67
N ILE A 133 7.22 9.86 1.81
CA ILE A 133 6.96 8.44 1.52
C ILE A 133 8.21 7.78 0.97
N ALA A 134 8.85 8.38 -0.04
CA ALA A 134 10.04 7.82 -0.69
C ALA A 134 11.23 7.67 0.28
N LYS A 135 11.40 8.57 1.25
CA LYS A 135 12.38 8.43 2.34
C LYS A 135 12.10 7.22 3.23
N GLN A 136 10.83 7.00 3.59
CA GLN A 136 10.44 5.83 4.41
C GLN A 136 10.63 4.54 3.61
N VAL A 137 10.24 4.53 2.34
CA VAL A 137 10.41 3.38 1.43
C VAL A 137 11.90 3.04 1.25
N GLU A 138 12.77 4.02 1.15
CA GLU A 138 14.23 3.80 1.11
C GLU A 138 14.72 3.05 2.35
N GLN A 139 14.30 3.48 3.54
CA GLN A 139 14.68 2.80 4.78
C GLN A 139 14.17 1.34 4.83
N ILE A 140 12.93 1.11 4.38
CA ILE A 140 12.34 -0.23 4.28
C ILE A 140 13.16 -1.10 3.33
N LEU A 141 13.47 -0.60 2.12
CA LEU A 141 14.22 -1.37 1.13
C LEU A 141 15.68 -1.61 1.56
N THR A 142 16.28 -0.68 2.27
CA THR A 142 17.61 -0.86 2.87
C THR A 142 17.59 -1.99 3.91
N ALA A 143 16.57 -2.04 4.77
CA ALA A 143 16.39 -3.14 5.72
C ALA A 143 16.19 -4.48 4.99
N VAL A 144 15.34 -4.54 3.96
CA VAL A 144 15.14 -5.72 3.10
C VAL A 144 16.45 -6.17 2.46
N PHE A 145 17.23 -5.24 1.93
CA PHE A 145 18.55 -5.55 1.34
C PHE A 145 19.50 -6.18 2.36
N ASN A 146 19.59 -5.61 3.57
CA ASN A 146 20.43 -6.12 4.64
C ASN A 146 20.01 -7.53 5.08
N ILE A 147 18.70 -7.75 5.26
CA ILE A 147 18.16 -9.07 5.58
C ILE A 147 18.50 -10.08 4.48
N ASN A 148 18.23 -9.75 3.22
CA ASN A 148 18.53 -10.64 2.08
C ASN A 148 20.02 -10.97 1.96
N LYS A 149 20.90 -10.00 2.26
CA LYS A 149 22.36 -10.24 2.30
C LYS A 149 22.74 -11.29 3.35
N ARG A 150 22.12 -11.22 4.53
CA ARG A 150 22.34 -12.20 5.62
C ARG A 150 21.77 -13.58 5.29
N LEU A 151 20.59 -13.62 4.63
CA LEU A 151 19.93 -14.87 4.20
C LEU A 151 20.73 -15.66 3.13
N LYS A 152 21.64 -14.99 2.40
CA LYS A 152 22.53 -15.62 1.41
C LYS A 152 23.80 -16.26 2.02
N GLY A 153 24.02 -16.11 3.34
CA GLY A 153 25.15 -16.67 4.05
C GLY A 153 25.09 -18.20 4.19
N ARG A 154 26.07 -18.79 4.89
CA ARG A 154 26.06 -20.22 5.21
C ARG A 154 24.85 -20.52 6.10
N VAL A 155 24.00 -21.44 5.65
CA VAL A 155 22.79 -21.87 6.34
C VAL A 155 23.07 -23.26 6.95
N ASP A 156 22.94 -23.36 8.27
CA ASP A 156 22.86 -24.65 8.95
C ASP A 156 21.43 -25.22 8.77
N MET A 157 21.34 -26.54 8.61
CA MET A 157 20.04 -27.24 8.48
C MET A 157 19.13 -26.99 9.69
N THR A 158 19.69 -26.77 10.88
CA THR A 158 18.93 -26.43 12.10
C THR A 158 18.19 -25.08 12.00
N MET A 159 18.67 -24.17 11.15
CA MET A 159 18.07 -22.85 10.92
C MET A 159 17.02 -22.83 9.80
N ALA A 160 16.91 -23.89 9.00
CA ALA A 160 16.13 -23.90 7.75
C ALA A 160 14.67 -23.46 7.94
N LEU A 161 13.99 -23.95 8.99
CA LEU A 161 12.61 -23.60 9.30
C LEU A 161 12.46 -22.11 9.67
N GLY A 162 13.34 -21.60 10.54
CA GLY A 162 13.35 -20.19 10.95
C GLY A 162 13.60 -19.25 9.76
N LEU A 163 14.53 -19.62 8.86
CA LEU A 163 14.84 -18.85 7.66
C LEU A 163 13.68 -18.88 6.65
N SER A 164 12.98 -20.01 6.52
CA SER A 164 11.78 -20.10 5.67
C SER A 164 10.66 -19.20 6.18
N ASP A 165 10.41 -19.21 7.49
CA ASP A 165 9.40 -18.35 8.12
C ASP A 165 9.75 -16.86 7.99
N ILE A 166 11.01 -16.48 8.19
CA ILE A 166 11.49 -15.11 7.97
C ILE A 166 11.24 -14.65 6.53
N LYS A 167 11.51 -15.50 5.53
CA LYS A 167 11.22 -15.16 4.13
C LYS A 167 9.73 -14.95 3.89
N ALA A 168 8.88 -15.78 4.48
CA ALA A 168 7.43 -15.63 4.39
C ALA A 168 6.95 -14.33 5.04
N GLN A 169 7.46 -13.99 6.23
CA GLN A 169 7.15 -12.73 6.90
C GLN A 169 7.57 -11.51 6.06
N MET A 170 8.78 -11.53 5.48
CA MET A 170 9.24 -10.47 4.59
C MET A 170 8.33 -10.30 3.37
N GLY A 171 7.91 -11.41 2.75
CA GLY A 171 7.00 -11.40 1.60
C GLY A 171 5.63 -10.82 1.92
N GLY A 172 5.16 -10.96 3.16
CA GLY A 172 3.92 -10.32 3.64
C GLY A 172 4.08 -8.82 3.94
N LEU A 173 5.30 -8.34 4.20
CA LEU A 173 5.57 -6.94 4.53
C LEU A 173 5.93 -6.12 3.29
N VAL A 174 6.73 -6.69 2.37
CA VAL A 174 7.24 -6.00 1.19
C VAL A 174 7.06 -6.87 -0.03
N TYR A 175 6.24 -6.38 -0.95
CA TYR A 175 5.82 -7.03 -2.18
C TYR A 175 5.60 -5.97 -3.27
N ARG A 176 5.32 -6.36 -4.51
CA ARG A 176 5.01 -5.39 -5.57
C ARG A 176 3.72 -4.64 -5.24
N GLY A 177 3.78 -3.30 -5.16
CA GLY A 177 2.65 -2.46 -4.76
C GLY A 177 2.46 -2.34 -3.24
N PHE A 178 3.48 -2.67 -2.44
CA PHE A 178 3.37 -2.67 -0.98
C PHE A 178 3.17 -1.27 -0.38
N VAL A 179 3.60 -0.21 -1.05
CA VAL A 179 3.51 1.16 -0.52
C VAL A 179 2.05 1.59 -0.40
N THR A 180 1.30 1.45 -1.48
CA THR A 180 -0.16 1.66 -1.49
C THR A 180 -0.90 0.57 -0.71
N GLY A 181 -0.47 -0.70 -0.83
CA GLY A 181 -1.11 -1.84 -0.17
C GLY A 181 -1.03 -1.78 1.36
N ASN A 182 0.09 -1.34 1.92
CA ASN A 182 0.23 -1.11 3.37
C ASN A 182 -0.36 0.23 3.79
N GLY A 183 -0.31 1.24 2.91
CA GLY A 183 -0.72 2.60 3.17
C GLY A 183 0.27 3.40 4.03
N PHE A 184 0.27 4.71 3.87
CA PHE A 184 1.21 5.63 4.51
C PHE A 184 1.36 5.42 6.01
N LYS A 185 0.25 5.28 6.73
CA LYS A 185 0.22 5.14 8.19
C LYS A 185 0.96 3.89 8.70
N ARG A 186 1.09 2.84 7.87
CA ARG A 186 1.73 1.57 8.23
C ARG A 186 3.16 1.42 7.73
N LEU A 187 3.70 2.37 6.96
CA LEU A 187 5.08 2.28 6.49
C LEU A 187 6.09 2.26 7.65
N GLY A 188 5.86 3.07 8.69
CA GLY A 188 6.67 3.05 9.90
C GLY A 188 6.63 1.71 10.64
N ASP A 189 5.46 1.07 10.69
CA ASP A 189 5.30 -0.27 11.27
C ASP A 189 6.00 -1.33 10.42
N THR A 190 5.91 -1.24 9.09
CA THR A 190 6.63 -2.13 8.16
C THR A 190 8.13 -2.09 8.43
N LEU A 191 8.71 -0.90 8.57
CA LEU A 191 10.12 -0.73 8.92
C LEU A 191 10.46 -1.36 10.28
N ARG A 192 9.63 -1.11 11.30
CA ARG A 192 9.81 -1.67 12.64
C ARG A 192 9.78 -3.21 12.63
N TYR A 193 8.88 -3.82 11.86
CA TYR A 193 8.82 -5.27 11.72
C TYR A 193 10.04 -5.84 11.00
N LEU A 194 10.55 -5.18 9.96
CA LEU A 194 11.80 -5.58 9.31
C LEU A 194 12.99 -5.50 10.25
N GLN A 195 13.10 -4.46 11.08
CA GLN A 195 14.13 -4.36 12.11
C GLN A 195 14.01 -5.48 13.16
N ALA A 196 12.79 -5.89 13.49
CA ALA A 196 12.58 -7.04 14.37
C ALA A 196 13.04 -8.35 13.71
N ILE A 197 12.84 -8.52 12.41
CA ILE A 197 13.35 -9.65 11.62
C ILE A 197 14.89 -9.66 11.61
N GLU A 198 15.54 -8.51 11.44
CA GLU A 198 17.01 -8.42 11.52
C GLU A 198 17.53 -8.92 12.88
N LYS A 199 16.91 -8.47 13.98
CA LYS A 199 17.25 -8.95 15.33
C LYS A 199 16.96 -10.44 15.54
N ARG A 200 15.88 -10.94 14.94
CA ARG A 200 15.55 -12.37 14.97
C ARG A 200 16.62 -13.19 14.25
N LEU A 201 17.10 -12.75 13.08
CA LEU A 201 18.18 -13.41 12.35
C LEU A 201 19.48 -13.51 13.18
N GLU A 202 19.83 -12.48 13.93
CA GLU A 202 20.98 -12.50 14.84
C GLU A 202 20.82 -13.57 15.93
N LYS A 203 19.64 -13.65 16.52
CA LYS A 203 19.34 -14.63 17.58
C LYS A 203 19.20 -16.05 17.03
N LEU A 204 18.63 -16.22 15.85
CA LEU A 204 18.47 -17.51 15.17
C LEU A 204 19.82 -18.19 14.93
N ALA A 205 20.85 -17.41 14.57
CA ALA A 205 22.21 -17.93 14.38
C ALA A 205 22.85 -18.46 15.69
N VAL A 206 22.40 -17.95 16.85
CA VAL A 206 22.94 -18.34 18.18
C VAL A 206 22.15 -19.50 18.77
N ASP A 207 20.80 -19.47 18.66
CA ASP A 207 19.93 -20.49 19.27
C ASP A 207 18.72 -20.79 18.37
N PRO A 208 18.87 -21.70 17.38
CA PRO A 208 17.78 -22.13 16.50
C PRO A 208 16.63 -22.83 17.23
N HIS A 209 16.93 -23.54 18.33
CA HIS A 209 15.90 -24.26 19.09
C HIS A 209 14.95 -23.32 19.82
N ARG A 210 15.46 -22.24 20.36
CA ARG A 210 14.65 -21.19 20.97
C ARG A 210 13.74 -20.51 19.95
N ASP A 211 14.25 -20.22 18.74
CA ASP A 211 13.44 -19.65 17.66
C ASP A 211 12.31 -20.61 17.28
N ARG A 212 12.58 -21.89 17.12
CA ARG A 212 11.56 -22.92 16.83
C ARG A 212 10.47 -22.97 17.89
N ALA A 213 10.84 -22.90 19.17
CA ALA A 213 9.88 -22.89 20.27
C ALA A 213 8.94 -21.65 20.23
N GLN A 214 9.46 -20.48 19.81
CA GLN A 214 8.64 -19.28 19.62
C GLN A 214 7.73 -19.39 18.38
N MET A 215 8.23 -19.94 17.27
CA MET A 215 7.42 -20.19 16.07
C MET A 215 6.19 -21.03 16.39
N LEU A 216 6.34 -22.14 17.14
CA LEU A 216 5.22 -23.00 17.52
C LEU A 216 4.12 -22.25 18.31
N LYS A 217 4.52 -21.31 19.18
CA LYS A 217 3.55 -20.49 19.91
C LYS A 217 2.74 -19.58 18.96
N VAL A 218 3.41 -18.98 17.97
CA VAL A 218 2.76 -18.11 16.98
C VAL A 218 1.85 -18.94 16.06
N GLU A 219 2.32 -20.11 15.59
CA GLU A 219 1.53 -21.05 14.77
C GLU A 219 0.22 -21.45 15.46
N ASN A 220 0.26 -21.75 16.76
CA ASN A 220 -0.94 -22.09 17.55
C ASN A 220 -1.95 -20.92 17.59
N VAL A 221 -1.48 -19.69 17.78
CA VAL A 221 -2.36 -18.50 17.79
C VAL A 221 -2.93 -18.24 16.40
N GLN A 222 -2.13 -18.38 15.35
CA GLN A 222 -2.59 -18.22 13.96
C GLN A 222 -3.66 -19.25 13.59
N GLN A 223 -3.48 -20.51 13.98
CA GLN A 223 -4.47 -21.55 13.74
C GLN A 223 -5.79 -21.26 14.47
N ALA A 224 -5.73 -20.84 15.73
CA ALA A 224 -6.92 -20.47 16.50
C ALA A 224 -7.66 -19.27 15.85
N TRP A 225 -6.93 -18.27 15.38
CA TRP A 225 -7.49 -17.11 14.69
C TRP A 225 -8.14 -17.49 13.35
N GLN A 226 -7.47 -18.32 12.55
CA GLN A 226 -8.02 -18.85 11.28
C GLN A 226 -9.32 -19.63 11.49
N GLN A 227 -9.38 -20.48 12.52
CA GLN A 227 -10.60 -21.20 12.88
C GLN A 227 -11.75 -20.28 13.30
N TRP A 228 -11.42 -19.12 13.89
CA TRP A 228 -12.42 -18.13 14.29
C TRP A 228 -12.96 -17.34 13.09
N ILE A 229 -12.11 -16.97 12.11
CA ILE A 229 -12.54 -16.24 10.90
C ILE A 229 -13.39 -17.11 9.98
N ASN A 230 -13.12 -18.42 9.92
CA ASN A 230 -13.81 -19.36 9.03
C ASN A 230 -15.16 -19.86 9.61
N LYS A 231 -15.57 -19.39 10.78
CA LYS A 231 -16.89 -19.59 11.40
C LYS A 231 -17.86 -18.48 11.03
#